data_1ed1c21974f93854f327f76a61e27aa6
#
_entry.id   1ed1c21974f93854f327f76a61e27aa6
#
_cell.length_a   1.000
_cell.length_b   1.000
_cell.length_c   1.000
_cell.angle_alpha   90.00
_cell.angle_beta   90.00
_cell.angle_gamma   90.00
#
_symmetry.space_group_name_H-M   'P 1'
#
loop_
_entity.id
_entity.type
_entity.pdbx_description
1 polymer ?
#
loop_
_entity_poly.entity_id
_entity_poly.type
_entity_poly.pdbx_seq_one_letter_code
_entity_poly.pdbx_strand_id
1 'polypeptide(L)'
;MQNTKIIYKFPFRILIIFPALILGFLLWKYGVNCPFMDEWDTPGMDLVQFNLGELNFDRLIRQHNESRKLFPRLLFIYLSRNNWNPRSGMLISLLLSCLTTFNIYYLSKLTIKENTARRLAYLTLSSMLIFSPMQWENWLWGLQMITFIPIAAITSSLVIIYTQNPMVVKLLASAVLATCATFSFANGIISWVVIFPALYLVAGKNGRLAWVTTGWLLLFSLNVAVYFHDYHRPAQHPSLIDALGKPIQSIAYYLSFLGSPLGIHQLWLNQAIGLGICLLIAFSYWYLLQINRDRSQDKLWNEHLIERLFPWLTILGYTFISGALTTAGRVGFGVDQSLASRYVTFSTYGLVSLIYIVAMILEEGDRSDDFSDKTIKNHHKTAKYSASIALALILLLYPINFARGVRAMKVTYQNRLYGKSCLTLINVVPDRDCIENYIYPNFDSVLQRVNELDRIGLIQPSLVLSDRLENISRDSFSQINYGSFESLTLDEDNSYNASGWSILPQYNAPAHAVVLAFQTADLVHHAFAIAKPESNRKDLRQIRDNRHIGWEKSFPQRLIPDEAISLSAWSFDSNLARAYQLGELKHTIE
;
A
#
# COMPACT_ATOMS: atom_id res chain seq x y z
N MET A 1 -24.26 -22.85 -33.22
CA MET A 1 -24.33 -21.62 -32.38
C MET A 1 -23.81 -21.76 -30.93
N GLN A 2 -23.52 -22.96 -30.40
CA GLN A 2 -22.94 -23.13 -29.04
C GLN A 2 -21.42 -22.89 -28.93
N ASN A 3 -20.66 -23.13 -29.99
CA ASN A 3 -19.18 -23.01 -29.95
C ASN A 3 -18.68 -21.56 -29.96
N THR A 4 -19.40 -20.60 -30.49
CA THR A 4 -19.00 -19.18 -30.50
C THR A 4 -19.09 -18.52 -29.14
N LYS A 5 -19.97 -18.96 -28.22
CA LYS A 5 -20.09 -18.43 -26.86
C LYS A 5 -18.92 -18.80 -25.93
N ILE A 6 -18.16 -19.86 -26.23
CA ILE A 6 -17.03 -20.31 -25.42
C ILE A 6 -15.78 -19.48 -25.75
N ILE A 7 -15.58 -19.11 -27.00
CA ILE A 7 -14.38 -18.38 -27.48
C ILE A 7 -14.32 -16.96 -26.88
N TYR A 8 -15.45 -16.27 -26.71
CA TYR A 8 -15.47 -14.92 -26.11
C TYR A 8 -15.31 -14.89 -24.58
N LYS A 9 -15.55 -16.02 -23.86
CA LYS A 9 -15.43 -16.05 -22.39
C LYS A 9 -13.98 -16.26 -21.91
N PHE A 10 -13.14 -16.88 -22.71
CA PHE A 10 -11.75 -17.21 -22.32
C PHE A 10 -10.85 -15.98 -22.21
N PRO A 11 -10.81 -15.02 -23.18
CA PRO A 11 -9.95 -13.85 -23.08
C PRO A 11 -10.34 -12.92 -21.92
N PHE A 12 -11.64 -12.73 -21.63
CA PHE A 12 -12.08 -11.90 -20.50
C PHE A 12 -11.68 -12.44 -19.13
N ARG A 13 -11.60 -13.76 -18.95
CA ARG A 13 -11.14 -14.37 -17.68
C ARG A 13 -9.65 -14.12 -17.44
N ILE A 14 -8.85 -14.15 -18.48
CA ILE A 14 -7.42 -13.83 -18.40
C ILE A 14 -7.23 -12.35 -18.04
N LEU A 15 -8.02 -11.44 -18.63
CA LEU A 15 -7.95 -10.01 -18.35
C LEU A 15 -8.24 -9.66 -16.88
N ILE A 16 -9.04 -10.46 -16.17
CA ILE A 16 -9.34 -10.26 -14.74
C ILE A 16 -8.12 -10.58 -13.88
N ILE A 17 -7.35 -11.61 -14.24
CA ILE A 17 -6.20 -12.09 -13.46
C ILE A 17 -4.93 -11.28 -13.78
N PHE A 18 -4.85 -10.74 -15.00
CA PHE A 18 -3.67 -10.06 -15.51
C PHE A 18 -3.17 -8.88 -14.65
N PRO A 19 -4.02 -7.97 -14.11
CA PRO A 19 -3.56 -6.91 -13.20
C PRO A 19 -2.89 -7.46 -11.93
N ALA A 20 -3.42 -8.55 -11.35
CA ALA A 20 -2.82 -9.20 -10.18
C ALA A 20 -1.45 -9.80 -10.50
N LEU A 21 -1.28 -10.42 -11.68
CA LEU A 21 0.00 -10.96 -12.14
C LEU A 21 1.03 -9.86 -12.37
N ILE A 22 0.62 -8.75 -13.01
CA ILE A 22 1.49 -7.57 -13.19
C ILE A 22 1.94 -7.03 -11.84
N LEU A 23 1.02 -6.84 -10.90
CA LEU A 23 1.37 -6.35 -9.58
C LEU A 23 2.28 -7.34 -8.84
N GLY A 24 2.00 -8.64 -8.90
CA GLY A 24 2.88 -9.67 -8.35
C GLY A 24 4.30 -9.59 -8.90
N PHE A 25 4.45 -9.39 -10.21
CA PHE A 25 5.74 -9.12 -10.83
C PHE A 25 6.40 -7.83 -10.33
N LEU A 26 5.64 -6.74 -10.18
CA LEU A 26 6.16 -5.47 -9.65
C LEU A 26 6.61 -5.61 -8.19
N LEU A 27 5.88 -6.36 -7.35
CA LEU A 27 6.27 -6.66 -5.97
C LEU A 27 7.53 -7.51 -5.90
N TRP A 28 7.65 -8.52 -6.75
CA TRP A 28 8.86 -9.32 -6.87
C TRP A 28 10.06 -8.45 -7.26
N LYS A 29 9.88 -7.53 -8.22
CA LYS A 29 10.93 -6.68 -8.76
C LYS A 29 11.33 -5.54 -7.81
N TYR A 30 10.37 -4.88 -7.17
CA TYR A 30 10.58 -3.65 -6.39
C TYR A 30 10.43 -3.84 -4.88
N GLY A 31 10.04 -5.02 -4.40
CA GLY A 31 10.01 -5.33 -2.97
C GLY A 31 11.42 -5.48 -2.42
N VAL A 32 11.73 -4.80 -1.32
CA VAL A 32 13.04 -4.88 -0.64
C VAL A 32 12.89 -5.61 0.68
N ASN A 33 13.83 -6.54 0.97
CA ASN A 33 13.94 -7.17 2.27
C ASN A 33 14.69 -6.22 3.22
N CYS A 34 13.96 -5.24 3.76
CA CYS A 34 14.45 -4.29 4.75
C CYS A 34 13.26 -3.73 5.52
N PRO A 35 13.24 -3.80 6.87
CA PRO A 35 12.20 -3.18 7.67
C PRO A 35 12.14 -1.66 7.45
N PHE A 36 10.93 -1.11 7.50
CA PHE A 36 10.69 0.29 7.19
C PHE A 36 9.65 0.92 8.11
N MET A 37 9.93 2.15 8.56
CA MET A 37 9.02 2.92 9.42
C MET A 37 8.48 2.08 10.59
N ASP A 38 7.18 2.04 10.79
CA ASP A 38 6.51 1.34 11.90
C ASP A 38 6.85 -0.16 12.02
N GLU A 39 7.49 -0.77 10.99
CA GLU A 39 7.94 -2.16 11.09
C GLU A 39 9.01 -2.35 12.16
N TRP A 40 9.77 -1.33 12.50
CA TRP A 40 10.73 -1.36 13.60
C TRP A 40 10.06 -1.49 14.97
N ASP A 41 8.83 -0.97 15.12
CA ASP A 41 8.04 -1.11 16.34
C ASP A 41 7.19 -2.38 16.30
N THR A 42 6.41 -2.57 15.21
CA THR A 42 5.55 -3.72 14.96
C THR A 42 5.75 -4.18 13.53
N PRO A 43 6.30 -5.35 13.24
CA PRO A 43 6.56 -6.47 14.17
C PRO A 43 7.95 -6.49 14.84
N GLY A 44 8.89 -5.59 14.53
CA GLY A 44 10.28 -5.71 14.91
C GLY A 44 10.48 -6.03 16.41
N MET A 45 9.97 -5.16 17.28
CA MET A 45 10.08 -5.40 18.74
C MET A 45 9.25 -6.59 19.23
N ASP A 46 8.12 -6.90 18.57
CA ASP A 46 7.32 -8.08 18.91
C ASP A 46 8.10 -9.38 18.63
N LEU A 47 8.91 -9.40 17.56
CA LEU A 47 9.77 -10.53 17.20
C LEU A 47 10.94 -10.71 18.18
N VAL A 48 11.56 -9.61 18.62
CA VAL A 48 12.60 -9.66 19.65
C VAL A 48 12.03 -10.28 20.92
N GLN A 49 10.90 -9.77 21.42
CA GLN A 49 10.26 -10.26 22.64
C GLN A 49 9.80 -11.71 22.54
N PHE A 50 9.31 -12.11 21.35
CA PHE A 50 8.94 -13.51 21.11
C PHE A 50 10.16 -14.45 21.24
N ASN A 51 11.29 -14.07 20.64
CA ASN A 51 12.52 -14.89 20.70
C ASN A 51 13.15 -14.92 22.11
N LEU A 52 12.94 -13.87 22.92
CA LEU A 52 13.37 -13.84 24.31
C LEU A 52 12.41 -14.56 25.28
N GLY A 53 11.26 -15.05 24.80
CA GLY A 53 10.22 -15.66 25.64
C GLY A 53 9.45 -14.68 26.51
N GLU A 54 9.52 -13.38 26.21
CA GLU A 54 8.91 -12.28 26.97
C GLU A 54 7.55 -11.83 26.42
N LEU A 55 7.16 -12.36 25.25
CA LEU A 55 5.91 -11.96 24.62
C LEU A 55 4.71 -12.54 25.36
N ASN A 56 3.87 -11.68 25.90
CA ASN A 56 2.62 -12.03 26.57
C ASN A 56 1.40 -11.45 25.83
N PHE A 57 0.19 -11.80 26.31
CA PHE A 57 -1.05 -11.34 25.67
C PHE A 57 -1.23 -9.81 25.73
N ASP A 58 -0.84 -9.16 26.81
CA ASP A 58 -0.96 -7.70 26.95
C ASP A 58 -0.11 -6.97 25.91
N ARG A 59 1.08 -7.49 25.63
CA ARG A 59 1.95 -6.98 24.55
C ARG A 59 1.36 -7.22 23.17
N LEU A 60 0.76 -8.39 22.91
CA LEU A 60 0.11 -8.70 21.64
C LEU A 60 -1.06 -7.76 21.32
N ILE A 61 -1.90 -7.45 22.34
CA ILE A 61 -3.05 -6.57 22.18
C ILE A 61 -2.74 -5.09 22.38
N ARG A 62 -1.52 -4.76 22.78
CA ARG A 62 -1.07 -3.40 23.04
C ARG A 62 -1.32 -2.47 21.84
N GLN A 63 -1.79 -1.25 22.15
CA GLN A 63 -1.98 -0.20 21.17
C GLN A 63 -0.65 0.16 20.47
N HIS A 64 -0.72 0.40 19.16
CA HIS A 64 0.34 0.97 18.34
C HIS A 64 -0.28 2.04 17.43
N ASN A 65 0.10 3.29 17.63
CA ASN A 65 -0.59 4.45 17.09
C ASN A 65 -2.11 4.38 17.41
N GLU A 66 -3.00 4.55 16.45
CA GLU A 66 -4.46 4.45 16.66
C GLU A 66 -4.98 3.01 16.66
N SER A 67 -4.15 2.02 16.41
CA SER A 67 -4.58 0.64 16.13
C SER A 67 -4.13 -0.34 17.21
N ARG A 68 -4.92 -1.40 17.41
CA ARG A 68 -4.48 -2.62 18.09
C ARG A 68 -4.24 -3.69 17.02
N LYS A 69 -2.99 -4.15 16.87
CA LYS A 69 -2.55 -4.98 15.72
C LYS A 69 -2.36 -6.45 16.12
N LEU A 70 -3.30 -7.03 16.89
CA LEU A 70 -3.20 -8.41 17.38
C LEU A 70 -2.98 -9.43 16.26
N PHE A 71 -3.88 -9.48 15.27
CA PHE A 71 -3.80 -10.47 14.19
C PHE A 71 -2.59 -10.28 13.28
N PRO A 72 -2.22 -9.06 12.86
CA PRO A 72 -0.98 -8.81 12.16
C PRO A 72 0.26 -9.26 12.91
N ARG A 73 0.37 -9.00 14.23
CA ARG A 73 1.48 -9.46 15.07
C ARG A 73 1.61 -10.98 15.07
N LEU A 74 0.51 -11.68 15.33
CA LEU A 74 0.49 -13.15 15.28
C LEU A 74 0.92 -13.69 13.91
N LEU A 75 0.45 -13.05 12.83
CA LEU A 75 0.82 -13.45 11.47
C LEU A 75 2.31 -13.19 11.19
N PHE A 76 2.86 -12.05 11.59
CA PHE A 76 4.29 -11.76 11.44
C PHE A 76 5.16 -12.72 12.25
N ILE A 77 4.79 -13.04 13.50
CA ILE A 77 5.50 -14.03 14.31
C ILE A 77 5.53 -15.39 13.61
N TYR A 78 4.40 -15.80 13.02
CA TYR A 78 4.32 -17.05 12.26
C TYR A 78 5.22 -17.03 11.01
N LEU A 79 5.18 -15.94 10.23
CA LEU A 79 5.95 -15.79 8.99
C LEU A 79 7.45 -15.61 9.20
N SER A 80 7.86 -15.15 10.40
CA SER A 80 9.26 -14.83 10.72
C SER A 80 9.98 -15.91 11.54
N ARG A 81 9.41 -17.13 11.62
CA ARG A 81 9.99 -18.22 12.43
C ARG A 81 11.45 -18.55 12.11
N ASN A 82 11.84 -18.43 10.83
CA ASN A 82 13.20 -18.73 10.40
C ASN A 82 14.01 -17.46 10.11
N ASN A 83 13.40 -16.46 9.57
CA ASN A 83 13.96 -15.15 9.28
C ASN A 83 12.84 -14.13 9.08
N TRP A 84 13.14 -12.87 9.34
CA TRP A 84 12.16 -11.83 9.07
C TRP A 84 12.38 -11.22 7.68
N ASN A 85 11.39 -11.38 6.82
CA ASN A 85 11.38 -10.79 5.48
C ASN A 85 10.10 -9.96 5.28
N PRO A 86 10.16 -8.62 5.31
CA PRO A 86 9.00 -7.74 5.07
C PRO A 86 8.25 -8.02 3.76
N ARG A 87 8.90 -8.62 2.75
CA ARG A 87 8.24 -9.02 1.49
C ARG A 87 7.12 -10.03 1.70
N SER A 88 7.15 -10.80 2.79
CA SER A 88 6.04 -11.71 3.13
C SER A 88 4.74 -10.94 3.42
N GLY A 89 4.82 -9.79 4.11
CA GLY A 89 3.68 -8.91 4.32
C GLY A 89 3.14 -8.31 3.01
N MET A 90 4.04 -7.96 2.06
CA MET A 90 3.63 -7.50 0.72
C MET A 90 2.87 -8.59 -0.05
N LEU A 91 3.31 -9.85 0.06
CA LEU A 91 2.61 -10.99 -0.53
C LEU A 91 1.23 -11.21 0.10
N ILE A 92 1.11 -11.08 1.43
CA ILE A 92 -0.19 -11.16 2.12
C ILE A 92 -1.14 -10.06 1.61
N SER A 93 -0.66 -8.83 1.41
CA SER A 93 -1.46 -7.74 0.80
C SER A 93 -2.01 -8.14 -0.57
N LEU A 94 -1.18 -8.76 -1.42
CA LEU A 94 -1.60 -9.27 -2.73
C LEU A 94 -2.66 -10.37 -2.60
N LEU A 95 -2.47 -11.33 -1.69
CA LEU A 95 -3.42 -12.44 -1.46
C LEU A 95 -4.77 -11.93 -0.93
N LEU A 96 -4.78 -10.98 0.00
CA LEU A 96 -6.00 -10.35 0.51
C LEU A 96 -6.75 -9.59 -0.60
N SER A 97 -6.04 -8.94 -1.50
CA SER A 97 -6.63 -8.27 -2.67
C SER A 97 -7.18 -9.26 -3.70
N CYS A 98 -6.52 -10.41 -3.88
CA CYS A 98 -7.05 -11.52 -4.69
C CYS A 98 -8.33 -12.08 -4.07
N LEU A 99 -8.37 -12.30 -2.75
CA LEU A 99 -9.58 -12.73 -2.02
C LEU A 99 -10.71 -11.71 -2.18
N THR A 100 -10.42 -10.42 -2.01
CA THR A 100 -11.40 -9.34 -2.21
C THR A 100 -11.95 -9.34 -3.64
N THR A 101 -11.09 -9.49 -4.65
CA THR A 101 -11.49 -9.57 -6.06
C THR A 101 -12.36 -10.79 -6.33
N PHE A 102 -12.04 -11.93 -5.74
CA PHE A 102 -12.87 -13.14 -5.80
C PHE A 102 -14.24 -12.93 -5.16
N ASN A 103 -14.30 -12.29 -4.00
CA ASN A 103 -15.55 -11.94 -3.32
C ASN A 103 -16.40 -11.00 -4.20
N ILE A 104 -15.80 -9.98 -4.81
CA ILE A 104 -16.46 -9.06 -5.75
C ILE A 104 -16.99 -9.82 -6.97
N TYR A 105 -16.23 -10.77 -7.51
CA TYR A 105 -16.72 -11.65 -8.58
C TYR A 105 -17.97 -12.41 -8.15
N TYR A 106 -17.96 -12.99 -6.96
CA TYR A 106 -19.12 -13.74 -6.44
C TYR A 106 -20.32 -12.83 -6.22
N LEU A 107 -20.15 -11.69 -5.56
CA LEU A 107 -21.21 -10.70 -5.36
C LEU A 107 -21.76 -10.18 -6.69
N SER A 108 -20.91 -9.96 -7.69
CA SER A 108 -21.35 -9.54 -9.03
C SER A 108 -22.25 -10.58 -9.72
N LYS A 109 -22.01 -11.88 -9.47
CA LYS A 109 -22.89 -12.96 -9.97
C LYS A 109 -24.27 -12.94 -9.34
N LEU A 110 -24.35 -12.51 -8.07
CA LEU A 110 -25.63 -12.45 -7.35
C LEU A 110 -26.43 -11.19 -7.72
N THR A 111 -25.74 -10.11 -8.05
CA THR A 111 -26.37 -8.79 -8.18
C THR A 111 -26.60 -8.33 -9.62
N ILE A 112 -25.74 -8.69 -10.57
CA ILE A 112 -25.90 -8.36 -12.00
C ILE A 112 -26.56 -9.54 -12.72
N LYS A 113 -27.79 -9.35 -13.18
CA LYS A 113 -28.61 -10.40 -13.83
C LYS A 113 -28.32 -10.54 -15.32
N GLU A 114 -27.87 -9.46 -15.95
CA GLU A 114 -27.63 -9.42 -17.38
C GLU A 114 -26.27 -9.97 -17.83
N ASN A 115 -26.08 -9.89 -19.12
CA ASN A 115 -25.00 -10.36 -19.96
C ASN A 115 -23.66 -10.63 -19.26
N THR A 116 -23.24 -11.88 -19.24
CA THR A 116 -21.95 -12.34 -18.67
C THR A 116 -20.75 -11.52 -19.18
N ALA A 117 -20.76 -11.03 -20.42
CA ALA A 117 -19.67 -10.23 -20.97
C ALA A 117 -19.57 -8.85 -20.30
N ARG A 118 -20.69 -8.15 -20.11
CA ARG A 118 -20.72 -6.85 -19.38
C ARG A 118 -20.23 -7.03 -17.94
N ARG A 119 -20.71 -8.06 -17.22
CA ARG A 119 -20.27 -8.37 -15.87
C ARG A 119 -18.76 -8.65 -15.79
N LEU A 120 -18.20 -9.39 -16.74
CA LEU A 120 -16.75 -9.65 -16.80
C LEU A 120 -15.97 -8.36 -17.12
N ALA A 121 -16.51 -7.46 -17.93
CA ALA A 121 -15.89 -6.15 -18.19
C ALA A 121 -15.85 -5.29 -16.92
N TYR A 122 -16.94 -5.20 -16.16
CA TYR A 122 -16.96 -4.51 -14.86
C TYR A 122 -15.96 -5.11 -13.86
N LEU A 123 -15.85 -6.44 -13.84
CA LEU A 123 -14.88 -7.12 -12.98
C LEU A 123 -13.43 -6.88 -13.42
N THR A 124 -13.16 -6.83 -14.72
CA THR A 124 -11.84 -6.46 -15.25
C THR A 124 -11.46 -5.05 -14.83
N LEU A 125 -12.38 -4.08 -14.98
CA LEU A 125 -12.16 -2.69 -14.57
C LEU A 125 -11.92 -2.61 -13.04
N SER A 126 -12.70 -3.35 -12.25
CA SER A 126 -12.52 -3.43 -10.80
C SER A 126 -11.14 -4.02 -10.45
N SER A 127 -10.72 -5.08 -11.13
CA SER A 127 -9.41 -5.69 -10.95
C SER A 127 -8.27 -4.70 -11.28
N MET A 128 -8.38 -3.96 -12.38
CA MET A 128 -7.42 -2.92 -12.74
C MET A 128 -7.27 -1.88 -11.62
N LEU A 129 -8.37 -1.42 -11.04
CA LEU A 129 -8.37 -0.44 -9.95
C LEU A 129 -7.78 -1.04 -8.66
N ILE A 130 -8.20 -2.25 -8.26
CA ILE A 130 -7.75 -2.92 -7.04
C ILE A 130 -6.25 -3.17 -7.07
N PHE A 131 -5.70 -3.66 -8.19
CA PHE A 131 -4.26 -3.95 -8.33
C PHE A 131 -3.46 -2.77 -8.90
N SER A 132 -3.98 -1.55 -8.81
CA SER A 132 -3.30 -0.35 -9.29
C SER A 132 -2.00 -0.08 -8.52
N PRO A 133 -0.86 0.16 -9.21
CA PRO A 133 0.39 0.55 -8.57
C PRO A 133 0.35 1.94 -7.90
N MET A 134 -0.71 2.74 -8.09
CA MET A 134 -0.87 4.02 -7.38
C MET A 134 -0.91 3.87 -5.86
N GLN A 135 -1.20 2.67 -5.36
CA GLN A 135 -1.17 2.32 -3.92
C GLN A 135 0.23 1.87 -3.48
N TRP A 136 1.30 2.38 -4.09
CA TRP A 136 2.66 1.87 -3.97
C TRP A 136 3.18 1.80 -2.51
N GLU A 137 2.79 2.72 -1.62
CA GLU A 137 3.13 2.63 -0.19
C GLU A 137 2.55 1.35 0.42
N ASN A 138 1.28 1.05 0.18
CA ASN A 138 0.63 -0.14 0.74
C ASN A 138 1.14 -1.44 0.09
N TRP A 139 1.62 -1.37 -1.14
CA TRP A 139 2.19 -2.54 -1.82
C TRP A 139 3.62 -2.85 -1.41
N LEU A 140 4.46 -1.82 -1.23
CA LEU A 140 5.89 -1.98 -0.95
C LEU A 140 6.25 -1.89 0.54
N TRP A 141 5.29 -1.81 1.42
CA TRP A 141 5.47 -1.77 2.86
C TRP A 141 4.72 -2.94 3.51
N GLY A 142 5.48 -3.94 4.02
CA GLY A 142 4.90 -5.21 4.48
C GLY A 142 3.86 -5.06 5.59
N LEU A 143 4.05 -4.14 6.52
CA LEU A 143 3.08 -3.85 7.57
C LEU A 143 1.74 -3.35 7.00
N GLN A 144 1.73 -2.72 5.85
CA GLN A 144 0.49 -2.18 5.25
C GLN A 144 -0.51 -3.25 4.80
N MET A 145 -0.21 -4.54 4.93
CA MET A 145 -1.23 -5.59 4.82
C MET A 145 -2.44 -5.32 5.71
N ILE A 146 -2.26 -4.58 6.81
CA ILE A 146 -3.33 -4.17 7.72
C ILE A 146 -4.44 -3.37 7.03
N THR A 147 -4.14 -2.63 5.97
CA THR A 147 -5.13 -1.81 5.22
C THR A 147 -6.05 -2.65 4.34
N PHE A 148 -5.61 -3.86 3.95
CA PHE A 148 -6.37 -4.78 3.11
C PHE A 148 -7.27 -5.74 3.92
N ILE A 149 -6.96 -5.97 5.21
CA ILE A 149 -7.73 -6.89 6.06
C ILE A 149 -9.19 -6.44 6.23
N PRO A 150 -9.52 -5.16 6.53
CA PRO A 150 -10.91 -4.75 6.74
C PRO A 150 -11.78 -4.96 5.50
N ILE A 151 -11.34 -4.60 4.31
CA ILE A 151 -12.15 -4.76 3.10
C ILE A 151 -12.28 -6.24 2.69
N ALA A 152 -11.24 -7.05 2.90
CA ALA A 152 -11.32 -8.50 2.72
C ALA A 152 -12.34 -9.12 3.69
N ALA A 153 -12.36 -8.69 4.96
CA ALA A 153 -13.32 -9.13 5.97
C ALA A 153 -14.75 -8.71 5.61
N ILE A 154 -14.97 -7.46 5.21
CA ILE A 154 -16.30 -6.94 4.81
C ILE A 154 -16.83 -7.73 3.60
N THR A 155 -16.03 -7.86 2.54
CA THR A 155 -16.47 -8.56 1.32
C THR A 155 -16.69 -10.03 1.55
N SER A 156 -15.88 -10.70 2.40
CA SER A 156 -16.10 -12.09 2.80
C SER A 156 -17.37 -12.25 3.63
N SER A 157 -17.65 -11.34 4.57
CA SER A 157 -18.89 -11.30 5.33
C SER A 157 -20.11 -11.18 4.41
N LEU A 158 -20.06 -10.28 3.43
CA LEU A 158 -21.13 -10.12 2.45
C LEU A 158 -21.36 -11.41 1.65
N VAL A 159 -20.31 -12.09 1.19
CA VAL A 159 -20.45 -13.40 0.52
C VAL A 159 -21.13 -14.41 1.44
N ILE A 160 -20.72 -14.51 2.72
CA ILE A 160 -21.32 -15.44 3.69
C ILE A 160 -22.80 -15.10 3.95
N ILE A 161 -23.14 -13.81 4.07
CA ILE A 161 -24.51 -13.34 4.34
C ILE A 161 -25.44 -13.67 3.17
N TYR A 162 -24.98 -13.50 1.93
CA TYR A 162 -25.80 -13.71 0.72
C TYR A 162 -25.75 -15.15 0.19
N THR A 163 -25.04 -16.06 0.84
CA THR A 163 -25.06 -17.50 0.55
C THR A 163 -26.13 -18.24 1.38
N GLN A 164 -26.39 -19.51 1.05
CA GLN A 164 -27.39 -20.35 1.75
C GLN A 164 -26.86 -20.94 3.06
N ASN A 165 -26.14 -20.14 3.87
CA ASN A 165 -25.67 -20.58 5.18
C ASN A 165 -26.75 -20.40 6.25
N PRO A 166 -26.73 -21.22 7.33
CA PRO A 166 -27.56 -20.99 8.51
C PRO A 166 -27.29 -19.60 9.11
N MET A 167 -28.34 -18.98 9.69
CA MET A 167 -28.22 -17.60 10.21
C MET A 167 -27.19 -17.47 11.34
N VAL A 168 -27.02 -18.52 12.16
CA VAL A 168 -25.97 -18.56 13.19
C VAL A 168 -24.57 -18.46 12.56
N VAL A 169 -24.32 -19.18 11.46
CA VAL A 169 -23.04 -19.12 10.74
C VAL A 169 -22.82 -17.73 10.15
N LYS A 170 -23.86 -17.12 9.57
CA LYS A 170 -23.79 -15.74 9.05
C LYS A 170 -23.40 -14.75 10.14
N LEU A 171 -24.04 -14.82 11.30
CA LEU A 171 -23.74 -13.95 12.43
C LEU A 171 -22.32 -14.17 12.96
N LEU A 172 -21.99 -15.41 13.33
CA LEU A 172 -20.71 -15.69 13.99
C LEU A 172 -19.51 -15.49 13.07
N ALA A 173 -19.58 -15.96 11.82
CA ALA A 173 -18.49 -15.78 10.87
C ALA A 173 -18.26 -14.30 10.52
N SER A 174 -19.33 -13.52 10.34
CA SER A 174 -19.22 -12.06 10.12
C SER A 174 -18.65 -11.35 11.35
N ALA A 175 -19.04 -11.76 12.56
CA ALA A 175 -18.51 -11.20 13.80
C ALA A 175 -17.01 -11.51 13.98
N VAL A 176 -16.58 -12.74 13.68
CA VAL A 176 -15.14 -13.11 13.69
C VAL A 176 -14.36 -12.27 12.69
N LEU A 177 -14.86 -12.11 11.46
CA LEU A 177 -14.22 -11.30 10.43
C LEU A 177 -14.15 -9.81 10.84
N ALA A 178 -15.22 -9.27 11.41
CA ALA A 178 -15.25 -7.90 11.93
C ALA A 178 -14.27 -7.71 13.12
N THR A 179 -14.16 -8.70 14.01
CA THR A 179 -13.16 -8.73 15.09
C THR A 179 -11.74 -8.75 14.53
N CYS A 180 -11.47 -9.62 13.55
CA CYS A 180 -10.16 -9.64 12.87
C CYS A 180 -9.82 -8.30 12.25
N ALA A 181 -10.78 -7.64 11.59
CA ALA A 181 -10.60 -6.31 11.02
C ALA A 181 -10.30 -5.26 12.10
N THR A 182 -11.09 -5.24 13.20
CA THR A 182 -10.95 -4.30 14.33
C THR A 182 -9.58 -4.39 15.00
N PHE A 183 -9.10 -5.62 15.26
CA PHE A 183 -7.80 -5.85 15.90
C PHE A 183 -6.65 -6.02 14.89
N SER A 184 -6.82 -5.50 13.68
CA SER A 184 -5.77 -5.37 12.67
C SER A 184 -5.48 -3.92 12.32
N PHE A 185 -6.52 -3.09 12.18
CA PHE A 185 -6.40 -1.69 11.76
C PHE A 185 -7.54 -0.84 12.35
N ALA A 186 -7.26 0.44 12.67
CA ALA A 186 -8.25 1.32 13.30
C ALA A 186 -9.57 1.42 12.50
N ASN A 187 -9.49 1.55 11.17
CA ASN A 187 -10.67 1.57 10.30
C ASN A 187 -11.42 0.21 10.25
N GLY A 188 -10.85 -0.84 10.82
CA GLY A 188 -11.49 -2.15 10.90
C GLY A 188 -12.77 -2.16 11.74
N ILE A 189 -12.88 -1.26 12.73
CA ILE A 189 -14.08 -1.11 13.55
C ILE A 189 -15.33 -0.72 12.73
N ILE A 190 -15.13 -0.04 11.58
CA ILE A 190 -16.20 0.34 10.65
C ILE A 190 -16.93 -0.90 10.12
N SER A 191 -16.24 -2.06 10.05
CA SER A 191 -16.83 -3.32 9.58
C SER A 191 -18.10 -3.68 10.34
N TRP A 192 -18.14 -3.43 11.65
CA TRP A 192 -19.33 -3.67 12.50
C TRP A 192 -20.53 -2.84 12.07
N VAL A 193 -20.28 -1.59 11.69
CA VAL A 193 -21.32 -0.65 11.28
C VAL A 193 -21.86 -0.98 9.88
N VAL A 194 -20.93 -1.22 8.91
CA VAL A 194 -21.34 -1.37 7.52
C VAL A 194 -21.88 -2.76 7.18
N ILE A 195 -21.47 -3.82 7.91
CA ILE A 195 -21.99 -5.17 7.71
C ILE A 195 -23.40 -5.34 8.30
N PHE A 196 -23.69 -4.64 9.40
CA PHE A 196 -24.94 -4.80 10.15
C PHE A 196 -26.21 -4.66 9.30
N PRO A 197 -26.36 -3.64 8.43
CA PRO A 197 -27.56 -3.51 7.61
C PRO A 197 -27.83 -4.71 6.69
N ALA A 198 -26.79 -5.35 6.15
CA ALA A 198 -26.94 -6.57 5.33
C ALA A 198 -27.43 -7.77 6.17
N LEU A 199 -26.87 -7.94 7.38
CA LEU A 199 -27.34 -8.95 8.34
C LEU A 199 -28.79 -8.70 8.77
N TYR A 200 -29.12 -7.44 9.06
CA TYR A 200 -30.46 -7.02 9.49
C TYR A 200 -31.52 -7.36 8.44
N LEU A 201 -31.28 -7.04 7.17
CA LEU A 201 -32.19 -7.35 6.06
C LEU A 201 -32.45 -8.86 5.91
N VAL A 202 -31.37 -9.66 5.94
CA VAL A 202 -31.47 -11.11 5.77
C VAL A 202 -32.13 -11.76 7.01
N ALA A 203 -31.87 -11.25 8.21
CA ALA A 203 -32.49 -11.73 9.45
C ALA A 203 -33.99 -11.42 9.49
N GLY A 204 -34.41 -10.23 9.04
CA GLY A 204 -35.82 -9.81 8.99
C GLY A 204 -36.66 -10.73 8.13
N LYS A 205 -36.16 -11.11 6.94
CA LYS A 205 -36.82 -12.08 6.05
C LYS A 205 -37.00 -13.49 6.65
N ASN A 206 -36.13 -13.88 7.57
CA ASN A 206 -36.15 -15.20 8.19
C ASN A 206 -36.85 -15.21 9.56
N GLY A 207 -37.50 -14.12 9.99
CA GLY A 207 -38.13 -14.00 11.30
C GLY A 207 -37.15 -14.07 12.49
N ARG A 208 -35.85 -13.77 12.24
CA ARG A 208 -34.76 -13.95 13.22
C ARG A 208 -34.12 -12.61 13.64
N LEU A 209 -34.82 -11.51 13.40
CA LEU A 209 -34.30 -10.17 13.55
C LEU A 209 -33.82 -9.85 14.98
N ALA A 210 -34.64 -10.17 15.99
CA ALA A 210 -34.35 -9.75 17.36
C ALA A 210 -33.03 -10.35 17.89
N TRP A 211 -32.88 -11.70 17.82
CA TRP A 211 -31.69 -12.36 18.37
C TRP A 211 -30.43 -12.06 17.58
N VAL A 212 -30.51 -11.86 16.23
CA VAL A 212 -29.37 -11.49 15.40
C VAL A 212 -28.92 -10.08 15.74
N THR A 213 -29.85 -9.14 15.85
CA THR A 213 -29.56 -7.75 16.25
C THR A 213 -28.91 -7.70 17.63
N THR A 214 -29.54 -8.37 18.62
CA THR A 214 -29.01 -8.41 19.99
C THR A 214 -27.61 -9.04 20.02
N GLY A 215 -27.44 -10.19 19.36
CA GLY A 215 -26.13 -10.87 19.29
C GLY A 215 -25.06 -10.01 18.64
N TRP A 216 -25.39 -9.35 17.52
CA TRP A 216 -24.45 -8.45 16.83
C TRP A 216 -24.04 -7.26 17.71
N LEU A 217 -25.02 -6.60 18.34
CA LEU A 217 -24.75 -5.45 19.21
C LEU A 217 -23.95 -5.81 20.45
N LEU A 218 -24.23 -6.99 21.07
CA LEU A 218 -23.43 -7.47 22.20
C LEU A 218 -21.98 -7.75 21.80
N LEU A 219 -21.75 -8.43 20.68
CA LEU A 219 -20.41 -8.73 20.16
C LEU A 219 -19.68 -7.44 19.76
N PHE A 220 -20.36 -6.50 19.12
CA PHE A 220 -19.82 -5.19 18.81
C PHE A 220 -19.42 -4.42 20.06
N SER A 221 -20.32 -4.34 21.06
CA SER A 221 -20.04 -3.63 22.31
C SER A 221 -18.85 -4.23 23.06
N LEU A 222 -18.72 -5.56 23.07
CA LEU A 222 -17.55 -6.25 23.64
C LEU A 222 -16.26 -5.86 22.89
N ASN A 223 -16.29 -5.86 21.56
CA ASN A 223 -15.12 -5.44 20.75
C ASN A 223 -14.74 -4.00 21.01
N VAL A 224 -15.71 -3.08 21.09
CA VAL A 224 -15.48 -1.66 21.43
C VAL A 224 -14.89 -1.54 22.83
N ALA A 225 -15.45 -2.23 23.83
CA ALA A 225 -14.94 -2.20 25.20
C ALA A 225 -13.48 -2.65 25.28
N VAL A 226 -13.15 -3.78 24.65
CA VAL A 226 -11.76 -4.30 24.62
C VAL A 226 -10.84 -3.39 23.81
N TYR A 227 -11.30 -2.83 22.69
CA TYR A 227 -10.49 -1.97 21.85
C TYR A 227 -10.13 -0.66 22.55
N PHE A 228 -11.07 -0.03 23.25
CA PHE A 228 -10.87 1.26 23.93
C PHE A 228 -10.40 1.12 25.37
N HIS A 229 -10.23 -0.09 25.91
CA HIS A 229 -9.61 -0.29 27.20
C HIS A 229 -8.18 0.27 27.19
N ASP A 230 -7.84 1.18 28.10
CA ASP A 230 -6.54 1.90 28.17
C ASP A 230 -6.12 2.55 26.84
N TYR A 231 -7.09 3.04 26.06
CA TYR A 231 -6.78 3.71 24.80
C TYR A 231 -6.31 5.14 25.06
N HIS A 232 -5.13 5.45 24.54
CA HIS A 232 -4.54 6.79 24.60
C HIS A 232 -4.42 7.36 23.20
N ARG A 233 -4.88 8.59 23.01
CA ARG A 233 -4.70 9.27 21.72
C ARG A 233 -3.21 9.49 21.48
N PRO A 234 -2.66 9.14 20.29
CA PRO A 234 -1.28 9.43 19.95
C PRO A 234 -0.99 10.94 20.00
N ALA A 235 0.01 11.35 20.78
CA ALA A 235 0.31 12.77 21.01
C ALA A 235 0.68 13.53 19.72
N GLN A 236 1.25 12.84 18.75
CA GLN A 236 1.71 13.42 17.48
C GLN A 236 0.57 13.62 16.45
N HIS A 237 -0.66 13.15 16.73
CA HIS A 237 -1.75 13.22 15.78
C HIS A 237 -2.68 14.43 16.04
N PRO A 238 -3.13 15.12 14.96
CA PRO A 238 -4.05 16.25 15.06
C PRO A 238 -5.32 15.88 15.81
N SER A 239 -5.96 16.87 16.44
CA SER A 239 -7.25 16.68 17.09
C SER A 239 -8.36 16.43 16.07
N LEU A 240 -9.27 15.49 16.38
CA LEU A 240 -10.51 15.34 15.60
C LEU A 240 -11.34 16.66 15.55
N ILE A 241 -11.18 17.50 16.59
CA ILE A 241 -11.84 18.82 16.68
C ILE A 241 -11.24 19.81 15.67
N ASP A 242 -9.95 19.64 15.28
CA ASP A 242 -9.30 20.50 14.29
C ASP A 242 -10.02 20.46 12.93
N ALA A 243 -10.61 19.32 12.59
CA ALA A 243 -11.41 19.17 11.38
C ALA A 243 -12.67 20.04 11.39
N LEU A 244 -13.31 20.19 12.55
CA LEU A 244 -14.49 21.05 12.72
C LEU A 244 -14.11 22.54 12.67
N GLY A 245 -12.94 22.90 13.17
CA GLY A 245 -12.40 24.27 13.09
C GLY A 245 -11.95 24.69 11.69
N LYS A 246 -11.77 23.73 10.76
CA LYS A 246 -11.27 23.96 9.39
C LYS A 246 -12.19 23.36 8.34
N PRO A 247 -13.49 23.73 8.25
CA PRO A 247 -14.48 23.02 7.42
C PRO A 247 -14.14 23.01 5.93
N ILE A 248 -13.64 24.12 5.37
CA ILE A 248 -13.27 24.20 3.95
C ILE A 248 -12.10 23.27 3.63
N GLN A 249 -11.08 23.24 4.51
CA GLN A 249 -9.93 22.34 4.33
C GLN A 249 -10.34 20.88 4.49
N SER A 250 -11.27 20.59 5.40
CA SER A 250 -11.82 19.24 5.60
C SER A 250 -12.58 18.75 4.38
N ILE A 251 -13.42 19.59 3.78
CA ILE A 251 -14.11 19.27 2.52
C ILE A 251 -13.08 19.06 1.39
N ALA A 252 -12.10 19.95 1.25
CA ALA A 252 -11.06 19.84 0.25
C ALA A 252 -10.23 18.57 0.41
N TYR A 253 -9.85 18.20 1.65
CA TYR A 253 -9.18 16.96 1.99
C TYR A 253 -10.02 15.74 1.62
N TYR A 254 -11.28 15.72 2.03
CA TYR A 254 -12.21 14.63 1.79
C TYR A 254 -12.47 14.38 0.30
N LEU A 255 -12.68 15.45 -0.47
CA LEU A 255 -12.84 15.35 -1.92
C LEU A 255 -11.54 14.84 -2.58
N SER A 256 -10.38 15.34 -2.14
CA SER A 256 -9.09 14.83 -2.64
C SER A 256 -8.89 13.36 -2.32
N PHE A 257 -9.26 12.91 -1.11
CA PHE A 257 -9.23 11.49 -0.73
C PHE A 257 -10.09 10.63 -1.65
N LEU A 258 -11.35 11.04 -1.93
CA LEU A 258 -12.25 10.29 -2.80
C LEU A 258 -11.74 10.20 -4.25
N GLY A 259 -11.14 11.27 -4.76
CA GLY A 259 -10.63 11.32 -6.13
C GLY A 259 -9.24 10.70 -6.32
N SER A 260 -8.54 10.38 -5.23
CA SER A 260 -7.13 9.94 -5.26
C SER A 260 -6.83 8.73 -6.16
N PRO A 261 -7.72 7.74 -6.40
CA PRO A 261 -7.44 6.63 -7.30
C PRO A 261 -7.22 7.02 -8.76
N LEU A 262 -7.74 8.20 -9.18
CA LEU A 262 -7.69 8.65 -10.58
C LEU A 262 -7.00 10.03 -10.76
N GLY A 263 -6.73 10.75 -9.69
CA GLY A 263 -6.35 12.16 -9.74
C GLY A 263 -4.87 12.45 -10.00
N ILE A 264 -4.11 11.49 -10.49
CA ILE A 264 -2.70 11.62 -10.90
C ILE A 264 -1.80 12.40 -9.92
N HIS A 265 -2.07 12.31 -8.63
CA HIS A 265 -1.32 12.97 -7.56
C HIS A 265 -1.29 14.52 -7.70
N GLN A 266 -2.37 15.10 -8.24
CA GLN A 266 -2.57 16.55 -8.33
C GLN A 266 -3.78 16.93 -7.47
N LEU A 267 -3.59 17.85 -6.51
CA LEU A 267 -4.59 18.17 -5.50
C LEU A 267 -5.92 18.64 -6.13
N TRP A 268 -5.86 19.63 -7.02
CA TRP A 268 -7.05 20.17 -7.68
C TRP A 268 -7.82 19.13 -8.51
N LEU A 269 -7.07 18.21 -9.17
CA LEU A 269 -7.68 17.16 -10.00
C LEU A 269 -8.32 16.08 -9.12
N ASN A 270 -7.65 15.71 -8.02
CA ASN A 270 -8.24 14.82 -7.02
C ASN A 270 -9.55 15.39 -6.49
N GLN A 271 -9.59 16.68 -6.13
CA GLN A 271 -10.79 17.35 -5.63
C GLN A 271 -11.90 17.39 -6.68
N ALA A 272 -11.58 17.72 -7.93
CA ALA A 272 -12.55 17.73 -9.03
C ALA A 272 -13.14 16.34 -9.30
N ILE A 273 -12.31 15.30 -9.31
CA ILE A 273 -12.77 13.90 -9.47
C ILE A 273 -13.61 13.48 -8.26
N GLY A 274 -13.19 13.80 -7.04
CA GLY A 274 -13.94 13.49 -5.82
C GLY A 274 -15.31 14.15 -5.81
N LEU A 275 -15.40 15.40 -6.23
CA LEU A 275 -16.69 16.10 -6.43
C LEU A 275 -17.54 15.40 -7.49
N GLY A 276 -16.94 15.01 -8.63
CA GLY A 276 -17.61 14.25 -9.69
C GLY A 276 -18.17 12.92 -9.18
N ILE A 277 -17.43 12.19 -8.33
CA ILE A 277 -17.88 10.97 -7.66
C ILE A 277 -19.10 11.26 -6.77
N CYS A 278 -19.06 12.29 -5.94
CA CYS A 278 -20.17 12.69 -5.08
C CYS A 278 -21.42 13.06 -5.92
N LEU A 279 -21.24 13.82 -6.98
CA LEU A 279 -22.34 14.20 -7.89
C LEU A 279 -22.93 12.98 -8.61
N LEU A 280 -22.09 12.04 -9.05
CA LEU A 280 -22.56 10.81 -9.70
C LEU A 280 -23.35 9.93 -8.72
N ILE A 281 -22.94 9.85 -7.46
CA ILE A 281 -23.68 9.12 -6.41
C ILE A 281 -25.02 9.81 -6.13
N ALA A 282 -25.02 11.13 -5.97
CA ALA A 282 -26.25 11.91 -5.75
C ALA A 282 -27.22 11.75 -6.93
N PHE A 283 -26.72 11.83 -8.16
CA PHE A 283 -27.51 11.61 -9.37
C PHE A 283 -28.05 10.17 -9.44
N SER A 284 -27.23 9.18 -9.13
CA SER A 284 -27.60 7.77 -9.10
C SER A 284 -28.73 7.51 -8.09
N TYR A 285 -28.60 8.09 -6.89
CA TYR A 285 -29.64 8.01 -5.86
C TYR A 285 -30.94 8.69 -6.30
N TRP A 286 -30.84 9.93 -6.81
CA TRP A 286 -31.99 10.66 -7.30
C TRP A 286 -32.71 9.89 -8.43
N TYR A 287 -31.97 9.32 -9.37
CA TYR A 287 -32.53 8.55 -10.48
C TYR A 287 -33.24 7.26 -9.99
N LEU A 288 -32.66 6.59 -9.00
CA LEU A 288 -33.31 5.45 -8.35
C LEU A 288 -34.63 5.84 -7.69
N LEU A 289 -34.69 7.01 -7.05
CA LEU A 289 -35.96 7.52 -6.47
C LEU A 289 -37.02 7.77 -7.55
N GLN A 290 -36.63 8.28 -8.73
CA GLN A 290 -37.58 8.49 -9.83
C GLN A 290 -38.14 7.14 -10.36
N ILE A 291 -37.26 6.16 -10.59
CA ILE A 291 -37.69 4.82 -10.99
C ILE A 291 -38.61 4.19 -9.94
N ASN A 292 -38.27 4.32 -8.66
CA ASN A 292 -39.06 3.77 -7.57
C ASN A 292 -40.45 4.43 -7.45
N ARG A 293 -40.53 5.74 -7.71
CA ARG A 293 -41.79 6.47 -7.68
C ARG A 293 -42.76 6.00 -8.77
N ASP A 294 -42.25 5.72 -9.97
CA ASP A 294 -43.05 5.23 -11.10
C ASP A 294 -43.53 3.78 -10.88
N ARG A 295 -42.73 2.97 -10.19
CA ARG A 295 -43.01 1.56 -9.86
C ARG A 295 -43.49 1.34 -8.43
N SER A 296 -44.00 2.36 -7.76
CA SER A 296 -44.35 2.32 -6.32
C SER A 296 -45.38 1.25 -5.96
N GLN A 297 -46.14 0.73 -6.92
CA GLN A 297 -47.11 -0.35 -6.73
C GLN A 297 -46.49 -1.76 -6.75
N ASP A 298 -45.23 -1.92 -7.24
CA ASP A 298 -44.56 -3.21 -7.26
C ASP A 298 -43.60 -3.36 -6.07
N LYS A 299 -44.16 -3.76 -4.93
CA LYS A 299 -43.42 -3.95 -3.67
C LYS A 299 -42.30 -5.00 -3.79
N LEU A 300 -42.54 -6.06 -4.56
CA LEU A 300 -41.55 -7.13 -4.78
C LEU A 300 -40.34 -6.65 -5.56
N TRP A 301 -40.55 -5.79 -6.56
CA TRP A 301 -39.45 -5.21 -7.34
C TRP A 301 -38.54 -4.36 -6.47
N ASN A 302 -39.10 -3.52 -5.60
CA ASN A 302 -38.35 -2.65 -4.70
C ASN A 302 -37.48 -3.46 -3.72
N GLU A 303 -38.03 -4.49 -3.11
CA GLU A 303 -37.30 -5.36 -2.19
C GLU A 303 -36.12 -6.06 -2.89
N HIS A 304 -36.31 -6.57 -4.11
CA HIS A 304 -35.28 -7.22 -4.89
C HIS A 304 -34.15 -6.27 -5.34
N LEU A 305 -34.48 -5.05 -5.73
CA LEU A 305 -33.46 -4.05 -6.12
C LEU A 305 -32.61 -3.63 -4.94
N ILE A 306 -33.24 -3.34 -3.79
CA ILE A 306 -32.54 -2.98 -2.55
C ILE A 306 -31.57 -4.10 -2.15
N GLU A 307 -31.98 -5.36 -2.17
CA GLU A 307 -31.11 -6.47 -1.84
C GLU A 307 -29.87 -6.59 -2.72
N ARG A 308 -30.04 -6.34 -4.02
CA ARG A 308 -28.95 -6.36 -5.00
C ARG A 308 -27.98 -5.19 -4.80
N LEU A 309 -28.48 -4.02 -4.39
CA LEU A 309 -27.68 -2.81 -4.16
C LEU A 309 -26.88 -2.90 -2.86
N PHE A 310 -27.41 -3.56 -1.83
CA PHE A 310 -26.85 -3.53 -0.47
C PHE A 310 -25.39 -3.95 -0.36
N PRO A 311 -24.88 -5.01 -1.02
CA PRO A 311 -23.46 -5.33 -0.97
C PRO A 311 -22.55 -4.16 -1.41
N TRP A 312 -22.98 -3.46 -2.44
CA TRP A 312 -22.22 -2.33 -3.00
C TRP A 312 -22.34 -1.08 -2.13
N LEU A 313 -23.52 -0.82 -1.55
CA LEU A 313 -23.71 0.27 -0.59
C LEU A 313 -22.89 0.03 0.70
N THR A 314 -22.72 -1.21 1.13
CA THR A 314 -21.85 -1.58 2.27
C THR A 314 -20.40 -1.22 1.97
N ILE A 315 -19.87 -1.59 0.80
CA ILE A 315 -18.50 -1.28 0.37
C ILE A 315 -18.33 0.24 0.20
N LEU A 316 -19.31 0.92 -0.39
CA LEU A 316 -19.31 2.38 -0.53
C LEU A 316 -19.31 3.07 0.83
N GLY A 317 -20.15 2.62 1.76
CA GLY A 317 -20.22 3.12 3.14
C GLY A 317 -18.88 2.99 3.87
N TYR A 318 -18.19 1.86 3.71
CA TYR A 318 -16.84 1.70 4.25
C TYR A 318 -15.87 2.77 3.72
N THR A 319 -15.88 3.04 2.41
CA THR A 319 -15.04 4.09 1.82
C THR A 319 -15.37 5.48 2.38
N PHE A 320 -16.64 5.82 2.47
CA PHE A 320 -17.07 7.15 2.92
C PHE A 320 -16.73 7.37 4.40
N ILE A 321 -17.01 6.40 5.26
CA ILE A 321 -16.69 6.49 6.69
C ILE A 321 -15.16 6.50 6.89
N SER A 322 -14.41 5.67 6.16
CA SER A 322 -12.94 5.69 6.21
C SER A 322 -12.39 7.04 5.77
N GLY A 323 -12.93 7.64 4.71
CA GLY A 323 -12.55 8.98 4.25
C GLY A 323 -12.83 10.06 5.29
N ALA A 324 -14.01 10.01 5.93
CA ALA A 324 -14.39 10.95 6.98
C ALA A 324 -13.46 10.84 8.20
N LEU A 325 -13.19 9.62 8.68
CA LEU A 325 -12.26 9.38 9.80
C LEU A 325 -10.82 9.78 9.46
N THR A 326 -10.37 9.49 8.23
CA THR A 326 -9.04 9.92 7.77
C THR A 326 -8.94 11.43 7.71
N THR A 327 -9.94 12.10 7.16
CA THR A 327 -10.01 13.58 7.12
C THR A 327 -9.96 14.16 8.53
N ALA A 328 -10.80 13.66 9.43
CA ALA A 328 -10.86 14.13 10.82
C ALA A 328 -9.53 13.95 11.55
N GLY A 329 -8.83 12.85 11.33
CA GLY A 329 -7.56 12.54 12.00
C GLY A 329 -6.32 13.13 11.33
N ARG A 330 -6.41 13.69 10.11
CA ARG A 330 -5.22 14.06 9.31
C ARG A 330 -5.25 15.45 8.69
N VAL A 331 -6.39 16.12 8.60
CA VAL A 331 -6.49 17.46 8.00
C VAL A 331 -5.62 18.50 8.73
N GLY A 332 -5.31 18.28 10.00
CA GLY A 332 -4.39 19.12 10.78
C GLY A 332 -2.96 19.15 10.23
N PHE A 333 -2.53 18.12 9.50
CA PHE A 333 -1.23 18.09 8.81
C PHE A 333 -1.24 18.82 7.45
N GLY A 334 -2.38 19.36 7.03
CA GLY A 334 -2.54 20.01 5.73
C GLY A 334 -3.28 19.16 4.70
N VAL A 335 -3.86 19.85 3.70
CA VAL A 335 -4.69 19.16 2.67
C VAL A 335 -3.83 18.28 1.75
N ASP A 336 -2.57 18.65 1.50
CA ASP A 336 -1.65 17.89 0.63
C ASP A 336 -1.39 16.46 1.13
N GLN A 337 -1.54 16.22 2.44
CA GLN A 337 -1.42 14.86 2.97
C GLN A 337 -2.47 13.90 2.42
N SER A 338 -3.62 14.40 1.93
CA SER A 338 -4.62 13.58 1.24
C SER A 338 -4.10 12.90 -0.03
N LEU A 339 -2.97 13.38 -0.58
CA LEU A 339 -2.30 12.80 -1.73
C LEU A 339 -1.47 11.55 -1.40
N ALA A 340 -1.25 11.22 -0.11
CA ALA A 340 -0.46 10.06 0.28
C ALA A 340 -1.05 8.77 -0.31
N SER A 341 -0.20 7.96 -0.98
CA SER A 341 -0.66 6.80 -1.75
C SER A 341 -1.29 5.70 -0.88
N ARG A 342 -0.99 5.70 0.43
CA ARG A 342 -1.60 4.78 1.41
C ARG A 342 -3.11 4.99 1.60
N TYR A 343 -3.66 6.14 1.25
CA TYR A 343 -5.11 6.38 1.33
C TYR A 343 -5.87 5.93 0.09
N VAL A 344 -5.17 5.76 -1.04
CA VAL A 344 -5.76 5.33 -2.31
C VAL A 344 -6.48 3.98 -2.19
N THR A 345 -5.98 3.06 -1.34
CA THR A 345 -6.61 1.75 -1.12
C THR A 345 -8.06 1.88 -0.66
N PHE A 346 -8.35 2.77 0.28
CA PHE A 346 -9.71 2.93 0.81
C PHE A 346 -10.67 3.55 -0.21
N SER A 347 -10.23 4.57 -0.94
CA SER A 347 -11.06 5.26 -1.95
C SER A 347 -11.26 4.42 -3.23
N THR A 348 -10.33 3.53 -3.57
CA THR A 348 -10.45 2.59 -4.69
C THR A 348 -11.72 1.73 -4.61
N TYR A 349 -12.06 1.23 -3.42
CA TYR A 349 -13.24 0.38 -3.24
C TYR A 349 -14.56 1.16 -3.38
N GLY A 350 -14.55 2.47 -3.15
CA GLY A 350 -15.68 3.34 -3.47
C GLY A 350 -15.94 3.40 -4.97
N LEU A 351 -14.89 3.56 -5.80
CA LEU A 351 -15.02 3.50 -7.26
C LEU A 351 -15.48 2.13 -7.75
N VAL A 352 -14.92 1.05 -7.20
CA VAL A 352 -15.35 -0.32 -7.51
C VAL A 352 -16.83 -0.50 -7.21
N SER A 353 -17.28 -0.07 -6.04
CA SER A 353 -18.69 -0.12 -5.66
C SER A 353 -19.59 0.68 -6.62
N LEU A 354 -19.15 1.88 -6.98
CA LEU A 354 -19.89 2.77 -7.88
C LEU A 354 -20.06 2.16 -9.27
N ILE A 355 -19.06 1.44 -9.80
CA ILE A 355 -19.18 0.72 -11.08
C ILE A 355 -20.39 -0.22 -11.07
N TYR A 356 -20.57 -1.00 -9.98
CA TYR A 356 -21.67 -1.95 -9.88
C TYR A 356 -23.02 -1.28 -9.59
N ILE A 357 -23.06 -0.23 -8.78
CA ILE A 357 -24.28 0.56 -8.54
C ILE A 357 -24.79 1.15 -9.87
N VAL A 358 -23.90 1.81 -10.62
CA VAL A 358 -24.25 2.38 -11.94
C VAL A 358 -24.66 1.29 -12.91
N ALA A 359 -23.95 0.16 -12.95
CA ALA A 359 -24.29 -0.96 -13.80
C ALA A 359 -25.72 -1.49 -13.55
N MET A 360 -26.11 -1.64 -12.26
CA MET A 360 -27.46 -2.08 -11.89
C MET A 360 -28.53 -1.05 -12.23
N ILE A 361 -28.25 0.23 -12.04
CA ILE A 361 -29.17 1.31 -12.40
C ILE A 361 -29.43 1.32 -13.90
N LEU A 362 -28.38 1.14 -14.72
CA LEU A 362 -28.52 1.06 -16.17
C LEU A 362 -29.27 -0.21 -16.60
N GLU A 363 -29.00 -1.34 -15.94
CA GLU A 363 -29.71 -2.61 -16.18
C GLU A 363 -31.22 -2.47 -15.94
N GLU A 364 -31.61 -1.82 -14.84
CA GLU A 364 -33.03 -1.57 -14.53
C GLU A 364 -33.67 -0.56 -15.49
N GLY A 365 -32.92 0.45 -15.91
CA GLY A 365 -33.40 1.39 -16.93
C GLY A 365 -33.58 0.78 -18.34
N ASP A 366 -32.71 -0.17 -18.74
CA ASP A 366 -32.84 -0.90 -20.00
C ASP A 366 -34.10 -1.81 -20.05
N ARG A 367 -34.52 -2.33 -18.86
CA ARG A 367 -35.75 -3.13 -18.75
C ARG A 367 -37.05 -2.29 -18.80
N SER A 368 -36.90 -1.00 -18.77
CA SER A 368 -38.00 -0.04 -18.66
C SER A 368 -38.44 0.53 -20.01
N ASP A 369 -38.18 -0.17 -21.12
CA ASP A 369 -38.73 0.24 -22.44
C ASP A 369 -40.27 0.35 -22.43
N ASP A 370 -40.94 -0.23 -21.43
CA ASP A 370 -42.35 -0.09 -21.11
C ASP A 370 -42.72 1.19 -20.29
N PHE A 371 -41.77 2.07 -19.94
CA PHE A 371 -42.13 3.33 -19.28
C PHE A 371 -42.98 4.19 -20.22
N SER A 372 -44.19 4.50 -19.79
CA SER A 372 -45.10 5.42 -20.50
C SER A 372 -44.60 6.88 -20.40
N ASP A 373 -43.82 7.22 -19.34
CA ASP A 373 -43.35 8.58 -19.10
C ASP A 373 -42.07 8.91 -19.89
N LYS A 374 -42.23 9.88 -20.83
CA LYS A 374 -41.13 10.41 -21.66
C LYS A 374 -39.99 11.03 -20.82
N THR A 375 -40.32 11.54 -19.65
CA THR A 375 -39.35 12.18 -18.73
C THR A 375 -38.37 11.15 -18.20
N ILE A 376 -38.82 9.96 -17.78
CA ILE A 376 -37.98 8.89 -17.27
C ILE A 376 -37.08 8.33 -18.38
N LYS A 377 -37.56 8.22 -19.62
CA LYS A 377 -36.73 7.86 -20.77
C LYS A 377 -35.59 8.84 -21.02
N ASN A 378 -35.83 10.14 -20.82
CA ASN A 378 -34.77 11.16 -20.94
C ASN A 378 -33.75 11.04 -19.79
N HIS A 379 -34.21 10.82 -18.56
CA HIS A 379 -33.31 10.62 -17.41
C HIS A 379 -32.46 9.36 -17.60
N HIS A 380 -32.99 8.29 -18.18
CA HIS A 380 -32.23 7.08 -18.49
C HIS A 380 -31.13 7.34 -19.54
N LYS A 381 -31.40 8.12 -20.57
CA LYS A 381 -30.37 8.55 -21.52
C LYS A 381 -29.28 9.35 -20.82
N THR A 382 -29.65 10.29 -19.96
CA THR A 382 -28.68 11.07 -19.18
C THR A 382 -27.82 10.17 -18.29
N ALA A 383 -28.41 9.16 -17.63
CA ALA A 383 -27.66 8.18 -16.82
C ALA A 383 -26.67 7.39 -17.68
N LYS A 384 -27.05 6.94 -18.88
CA LYS A 384 -26.13 6.29 -19.82
C LYS A 384 -24.97 7.18 -20.25
N TYR A 385 -25.24 8.45 -20.57
CA TYR A 385 -24.19 9.40 -20.94
C TYR A 385 -23.24 9.67 -19.76
N SER A 386 -23.76 9.90 -18.56
CA SER A 386 -22.95 10.12 -17.34
C SER A 386 -22.06 8.91 -17.04
N ALA A 387 -22.60 7.69 -17.13
CA ALA A 387 -21.84 6.46 -16.96
C ALA A 387 -20.75 6.28 -18.03
N SER A 388 -21.06 6.61 -19.29
CA SER A 388 -20.09 6.54 -20.39
C SER A 388 -18.95 7.54 -20.22
N ILE A 389 -19.25 8.76 -19.77
CA ILE A 389 -18.25 9.79 -19.46
C ILE A 389 -17.36 9.31 -18.29
N ALA A 390 -17.97 8.80 -17.20
CA ALA A 390 -17.21 8.27 -16.08
C ALA A 390 -16.28 7.11 -16.48
N LEU A 391 -16.76 6.19 -17.30
CA LEU A 391 -15.96 5.10 -17.85
C LEU A 391 -14.82 5.62 -18.73
N ALA A 392 -15.09 6.57 -19.63
CA ALA A 392 -14.07 7.18 -20.47
C ALA A 392 -12.98 7.88 -19.65
N LEU A 393 -13.36 8.59 -18.57
CA LEU A 393 -12.41 9.21 -17.67
C LEU A 393 -11.53 8.17 -16.95
N ILE A 394 -12.12 7.06 -16.48
CA ILE A 394 -11.35 5.97 -15.85
C ILE A 394 -10.36 5.40 -16.87
N LEU A 395 -10.79 5.09 -18.08
CA LEU A 395 -9.93 4.51 -19.12
C LEU A 395 -8.82 5.47 -19.58
N LEU A 396 -9.07 6.78 -19.58
CA LEU A 396 -8.08 7.80 -19.92
C LEU A 396 -7.05 8.01 -18.79
N LEU A 397 -7.51 8.13 -17.56
CA LEU A 397 -6.65 8.47 -16.42
C LEU A 397 -5.89 7.25 -15.85
N TYR A 398 -6.45 6.05 -15.97
CA TYR A 398 -5.83 4.84 -15.43
C TYR A 398 -4.41 4.56 -15.96
N PRO A 399 -4.13 4.62 -17.29
CA PRO A 399 -2.77 4.39 -17.81
C PRO A 399 -1.75 5.39 -17.27
N ILE A 400 -2.15 6.66 -17.11
CA ILE A 400 -1.29 7.71 -16.55
C ILE A 400 -0.97 7.40 -15.09
N ASN A 401 -1.99 7.04 -14.30
CA ASN A 401 -1.82 6.65 -12.90
C ASN A 401 -0.98 5.37 -12.77
N PHE A 402 -1.20 4.38 -13.62
CA PHE A 402 -0.40 3.17 -13.65
C PHE A 402 1.08 3.47 -13.87
N ALA A 403 1.41 4.27 -14.89
CA ALA A 403 2.79 4.66 -15.19
C ALA A 403 3.44 5.44 -14.04
N ARG A 404 2.70 6.37 -13.40
CA ARG A 404 3.16 7.12 -12.22
C ARG A 404 3.38 6.21 -11.03
N GLY A 405 2.46 5.29 -10.75
CA GLY A 405 2.60 4.31 -9.69
C GLY A 405 3.82 3.43 -9.86
N VAL A 406 4.06 2.89 -11.07
CA VAL A 406 5.27 2.10 -11.38
C VAL A 406 6.54 2.94 -11.20
N ARG A 407 6.52 4.22 -11.62
CA ARG A 407 7.66 5.11 -11.40
C ARG A 407 7.93 5.35 -9.91
N ALA A 408 6.88 5.57 -9.12
CA ALA A 408 7.00 5.72 -7.68
C ALA A 408 7.54 4.44 -7.01
N MET A 409 7.07 3.25 -7.43
CA MET A 409 7.63 1.97 -6.96
C MET A 409 9.12 1.84 -7.27
N LYS A 410 9.57 2.27 -8.47
CA LYS A 410 11.00 2.25 -8.84
C LYS A 410 11.81 3.18 -7.95
N VAL A 411 11.37 4.41 -7.71
CA VAL A 411 12.06 5.38 -6.84
C VAL A 411 12.12 4.87 -5.40
N THR A 412 11.00 4.36 -4.88
CA THR A 412 10.94 3.75 -3.55
C THR A 412 11.92 2.58 -3.42
N TYR A 413 12.00 1.72 -4.42
CA TYR A 413 12.95 0.61 -4.47
C TYR A 413 14.41 1.08 -4.33
N GLN A 414 14.81 2.09 -5.10
CA GLN A 414 16.17 2.65 -5.06
C GLN A 414 16.48 3.26 -3.68
N ASN A 415 15.55 4.06 -3.15
CA ASN A 415 15.69 4.66 -1.82
C ASN A 415 15.80 3.59 -0.71
N ARG A 416 15.01 2.50 -0.81
CA ARG A 416 15.05 1.39 0.14
C ARG A 416 16.34 0.58 0.05
N LEU A 417 16.92 0.39 -1.13
CA LEU A 417 18.22 -0.27 -1.29
C LEU A 417 19.35 0.55 -0.71
N TYR A 418 19.31 1.88 -0.91
CA TYR A 418 20.27 2.78 -0.27
C TYR A 418 20.13 2.74 1.25
N GLY A 419 18.92 2.92 1.78
CA GLY A 419 18.67 2.81 3.22
C GLY A 419 19.09 1.46 3.80
N LYS A 420 18.85 0.35 3.07
CA LYS A 420 19.33 -0.99 3.44
C LYS A 420 20.87 -1.05 3.49
N SER A 421 21.56 -0.35 2.58
CA SER A 421 23.02 -0.28 2.60
C SER A 421 23.52 0.42 3.86
N CYS A 422 22.93 1.57 4.21
CA CYS A 422 23.24 2.28 5.45
C CYS A 422 22.94 1.43 6.69
N LEU A 423 21.83 0.69 6.68
CA LEU A 423 21.46 -0.21 7.75
C LEU A 423 22.48 -1.37 7.91
N THR A 424 22.88 -1.99 6.80
CA THR A 424 23.85 -3.11 6.81
C THR A 424 25.22 -2.65 7.33
N LEU A 425 25.59 -1.40 7.09
CA LEU A 425 26.87 -0.80 7.52
C LEU A 425 26.74 0.07 8.78
N ILE A 426 25.64 0.03 9.50
CA ILE A 426 25.30 0.97 10.59
C ILE A 426 26.33 0.98 11.74
N ASN A 427 26.98 -0.16 11.99
CA ASN A 427 28.01 -0.31 13.02
C ASN A 427 29.40 0.16 12.57
N VAL A 428 29.59 0.38 11.26
CA VAL A 428 30.87 0.74 10.64
C VAL A 428 30.83 2.18 10.15
N VAL A 429 29.80 2.55 9.41
CA VAL A 429 29.56 3.89 8.88
C VAL A 429 28.19 4.37 9.37
N PRO A 430 28.09 4.96 10.57
CA PRO A 430 26.82 5.38 11.18
C PRO A 430 26.30 6.67 10.55
N ASP A 431 25.80 6.60 9.30
CA ASP A 431 25.19 7.73 8.59
C ASP A 431 23.76 7.95 9.12
N ARG A 432 23.63 8.88 10.07
CA ARG A 432 22.38 9.25 10.74
C ARG A 432 21.34 9.75 9.73
N ASP A 433 21.77 10.64 8.82
CA ASP A 433 20.87 11.24 7.83
C ASP A 433 20.27 10.19 6.88
N CYS A 434 21.07 9.20 6.48
CA CYS A 434 20.60 8.10 5.67
C CYS A 434 19.55 7.28 6.40
N ILE A 435 19.78 6.89 7.63
CA ILE A 435 18.83 6.09 8.42
C ILE A 435 17.53 6.85 8.66
N GLU A 436 17.63 8.13 9.08
CA GLU A 436 16.46 8.94 9.44
C GLU A 436 15.59 9.27 8.22
N ASN A 437 16.19 9.49 7.04
CA ASN A 437 15.45 9.80 5.82
C ASN A 437 14.90 8.56 5.08
N TYR A 438 15.56 7.40 5.17
CA TYR A 438 15.24 6.25 4.31
C TYR A 438 14.77 5.01 5.05
N ILE A 439 14.92 4.94 6.38
CA ILE A 439 14.56 3.76 7.20
C ILE A 439 13.54 4.11 8.27
N TYR A 440 13.91 4.97 9.24
CA TYR A 440 13.07 5.35 10.37
C TYR A 440 13.57 6.65 11.01
N PRO A 441 12.71 7.61 11.38
CA PRO A 441 13.10 8.95 11.82
C PRO A 441 13.69 9.01 13.24
N ASN A 442 14.38 7.96 13.68
CA ASN A 442 15.09 7.90 14.95
C ASN A 442 16.23 6.89 14.85
N PHE A 443 17.45 7.39 14.61
CA PHE A 443 18.65 6.59 14.44
C PHE A 443 18.95 5.68 15.61
N ASP A 444 18.91 6.21 16.85
CA ASP A 444 19.33 5.47 18.04
C ASP A 444 18.40 4.28 18.32
N SER A 445 17.10 4.45 18.06
CA SER A 445 16.12 3.36 18.12
C SER A 445 16.41 2.27 17.08
N VAL A 446 16.79 2.65 15.85
CA VAL A 446 17.13 1.67 14.80
C VAL A 446 18.41 0.94 15.16
N LEU A 447 19.45 1.66 15.60
CA LEU A 447 20.74 1.07 15.99
C LEU A 447 20.59 0.00 17.06
N GLN A 448 19.82 0.28 18.11
CA GLN A 448 19.54 -0.70 19.15
C GLN A 448 18.80 -1.92 18.59
N ARG A 449 17.68 -1.70 17.91
CA ARG A 449 16.78 -2.76 17.45
C ARG A 449 17.40 -3.64 16.37
N VAL A 450 18.16 -3.06 15.45
CA VAL A 450 18.78 -3.84 14.37
C VAL A 450 19.86 -4.77 14.92
N ASN A 451 20.64 -4.34 15.91
CA ASN A 451 21.64 -5.19 16.58
C ASN A 451 20.98 -6.34 17.35
N GLU A 452 19.85 -6.09 18.03
CA GLU A 452 19.07 -7.14 18.69
C GLU A 452 18.52 -8.16 17.68
N LEU A 453 17.93 -7.68 16.58
CA LEU A 453 17.38 -8.53 15.50
C LEU A 453 18.46 -9.32 14.76
N ASP A 454 19.65 -8.73 14.53
CA ASP A 454 20.78 -9.42 13.91
C ASP A 454 21.34 -10.51 14.83
N ARG A 455 21.49 -10.22 16.14
CA ARG A 455 21.95 -11.19 17.14
C ARG A 455 21.09 -12.46 17.21
N ILE A 456 19.77 -12.32 16.99
CA ILE A 456 18.83 -13.46 16.97
C ILE A 456 18.63 -14.02 15.54
N GLY A 457 19.42 -13.57 14.54
CA GLY A 457 19.43 -14.10 13.17
C GLY A 457 18.23 -13.72 12.30
N LEU A 458 17.49 -12.69 12.65
CA LEU A 458 16.29 -12.25 11.91
C LEU A 458 16.58 -11.24 10.79
N ILE A 459 17.76 -10.60 10.79
CA ILE A 459 18.18 -9.67 9.72
C ILE A 459 19.02 -10.41 8.68
N GLN A 460 18.73 -10.16 7.41
CA GLN A 460 19.47 -10.74 6.29
C GLN A 460 19.72 -9.73 5.18
N PRO A 461 21.00 -9.62 4.72
CA PRO A 461 22.20 -10.23 5.28
C PRO A 461 22.47 -9.68 6.70
N SER A 462 23.30 -10.37 7.48
CA SER A 462 23.79 -9.89 8.78
C SER A 462 24.54 -8.57 8.65
N LEU A 463 24.60 -7.81 9.72
CA LEU A 463 25.29 -6.52 9.77
C LEU A 463 26.80 -6.70 9.56
N VAL A 464 27.40 -5.73 8.89
CA VAL A 464 28.86 -5.65 8.79
C VAL A 464 29.39 -5.09 10.10
N LEU A 465 30.31 -5.83 10.73
CA LEU A 465 30.87 -5.50 12.04
C LEU A 465 32.31 -4.96 11.98
N SER A 466 32.96 -5.06 10.81
CA SER A 466 34.33 -4.58 10.61
C SER A 466 34.35 -3.52 9.51
N ASP A 467 35.11 -2.47 9.74
CA ASP A 467 35.34 -1.40 8.75
C ASP A 467 36.28 -1.84 7.60
N ARG A 468 36.98 -2.98 7.75
CA ARG A 468 37.89 -3.54 6.74
C ARG A 468 37.07 -4.12 5.59
N LEU A 469 37.17 -3.49 4.42
CA LEU A 469 36.41 -3.88 3.23
C LEU A 469 36.88 -5.23 2.66
N GLU A 470 38.09 -5.68 2.94
CA GLU A 470 38.57 -7.01 2.57
C GLU A 470 37.71 -8.13 3.12
N ASN A 471 37.08 -7.95 4.29
CA ASN A 471 36.21 -8.94 4.91
C ASN A 471 34.90 -9.19 4.12
N ILE A 472 34.48 -8.21 3.32
CA ILE A 472 33.25 -8.26 2.51
C ILE A 472 33.52 -8.08 1.02
N SER A 473 34.81 -7.95 0.64
CA SER A 473 35.21 -7.81 -0.77
C SER A 473 35.10 -9.15 -1.50
N ARG A 474 34.92 -9.07 -2.80
CA ARG A 474 35.15 -10.16 -3.74
C ARG A 474 36.12 -9.69 -4.79
N ASP A 475 36.90 -10.66 -5.31
CA ASP A 475 37.82 -10.43 -6.41
C ASP A 475 37.16 -9.68 -7.55
N SER A 476 37.85 -8.68 -8.06
CA SER A 476 37.40 -7.87 -9.17
C SER A 476 37.06 -8.76 -10.37
N PHE A 477 35.89 -8.55 -10.97
CA PHE A 477 35.58 -9.09 -12.29
C PHE A 477 36.50 -8.41 -13.32
N SER A 478 37.65 -8.97 -13.59
CA SER A 478 38.75 -8.41 -14.38
C SER A 478 38.42 -8.02 -15.84
N GLN A 479 37.19 -8.23 -16.28
CA GLN A 479 36.77 -8.02 -17.68
C GLN A 479 35.70 -6.95 -17.88
N ILE A 480 35.11 -6.36 -16.81
CA ILE A 480 34.01 -5.41 -16.93
C ILE A 480 34.36 -4.16 -16.13
N ASN A 481 34.33 -3.00 -16.79
CA ASN A 481 34.37 -1.73 -16.08
C ASN A 481 33.00 -1.46 -15.44
N TYR A 482 32.89 -1.61 -14.12
CA TYR A 482 31.66 -1.43 -13.34
C TYR A 482 31.63 -0.14 -12.52
N GLY A 483 32.61 0.75 -12.67
CA GLY A 483 32.60 2.04 -12.01
C GLY A 483 33.93 2.75 -12.03
N SER A 484 33.90 3.99 -11.61
CA SER A 484 35.10 4.84 -11.49
C SER A 484 34.91 5.83 -10.33
N PHE A 485 36.01 6.07 -9.62
CA PHE A 485 36.18 7.24 -8.76
C PHE A 485 36.83 8.32 -9.63
N GLU A 486 36.11 9.37 -10.00
CA GLU A 486 36.52 10.30 -11.07
C GLU A 486 37.13 11.58 -10.55
N SER A 487 36.64 12.09 -9.40
CA SER A 487 37.14 13.34 -8.84
C SER A 487 37.12 13.36 -7.32
N LEU A 488 38.08 14.05 -6.76
CA LEU A 488 38.18 14.44 -5.37
C LEU A 488 38.69 15.89 -5.32
N THR A 489 37.88 16.78 -4.79
CA THR A 489 38.23 18.22 -4.66
C THR A 489 38.09 18.65 -3.21
N LEU A 490 39.01 19.47 -2.74
CA LEU A 490 38.95 20.07 -1.40
C LEU A 490 38.31 21.45 -1.53
N ASP A 491 37.28 21.73 -0.80
CA ASP A 491 36.59 23.02 -0.76
C ASP A 491 37.20 23.95 0.30
N GLU A 492 36.84 25.24 0.25
CA GLU A 492 37.34 26.29 1.17
C GLU A 492 36.95 26.03 2.65
N ASP A 493 35.92 25.21 2.91
CA ASP A 493 35.45 24.87 4.26
C ASP A 493 36.12 23.60 4.84
N ASN A 494 37.22 23.14 4.23
CA ASN A 494 37.91 21.89 4.58
C ASN A 494 37.01 20.62 4.44
N SER A 495 36.11 20.63 3.49
CA SER A 495 35.32 19.45 3.08
C SER A 495 35.79 18.91 1.74
N TYR A 496 35.92 17.60 1.63
CA TYR A 496 36.17 16.94 0.34
C TYR A 496 34.88 16.67 -0.38
N ASN A 497 34.85 16.95 -1.70
CA ASN A 497 33.81 16.47 -2.60
C ASN A 497 34.37 15.36 -3.49
N ALA A 498 33.80 14.15 -3.30
CA ALA A 498 34.13 12.96 -4.05
C ALA A 498 33.01 12.64 -5.05
N SER A 499 33.36 12.28 -6.29
CA SER A 499 32.34 11.88 -7.27
C SER A 499 32.83 10.80 -8.23
N GLY A 500 31.86 10.14 -8.88
CA GLY A 500 32.12 9.08 -9.84
C GLY A 500 30.83 8.39 -10.29
N TRP A 501 30.97 7.16 -10.78
CA TRP A 501 29.82 6.33 -11.17
C TRP A 501 30.05 4.88 -10.76
N SER A 502 28.95 4.12 -10.57
CA SER A 502 29.01 2.76 -10.05
C SER A 502 27.81 1.91 -10.48
N ILE A 503 28.09 0.69 -10.90
CA ILE A 503 27.09 -0.37 -11.09
C ILE A 503 27.54 -1.64 -10.35
N LEU A 504 26.59 -2.53 -10.09
CA LEU A 504 26.88 -3.87 -9.56
C LEU A 504 27.35 -4.76 -10.71
N PRO A 505 28.56 -5.34 -10.64
CA PRO A 505 29.13 -6.12 -11.75
C PRO A 505 28.32 -7.35 -12.12
N GLN A 506 27.60 -7.95 -11.15
CA GLN A 506 26.81 -9.16 -11.36
C GLN A 506 25.51 -8.92 -12.15
N TYR A 507 24.92 -7.71 -12.03
CA TYR A 507 23.57 -7.44 -12.54
C TYR A 507 23.54 -6.39 -13.64
N ASN A 508 24.67 -5.71 -13.87
CA ASN A 508 24.76 -4.53 -14.75
C ASN A 508 23.64 -3.50 -14.40
N ALA A 509 23.41 -3.29 -13.10
CA ALA A 509 22.39 -2.43 -12.51
C ALA A 509 23.06 -1.40 -11.58
N PRO A 510 22.42 -0.25 -11.29
CA PRO A 510 22.97 0.73 -10.34
C PRO A 510 23.39 0.06 -9.02
N ALA A 511 24.52 0.48 -8.46
CA ALA A 511 24.91 0.06 -7.11
C ALA A 511 23.85 0.48 -6.09
N HIS A 512 23.72 -0.29 -5.00
CA HIS A 512 22.79 0.07 -3.93
C HIS A 512 23.31 1.25 -3.13
N ALA A 513 24.62 1.33 -2.96
CA ALA A 513 25.38 2.45 -2.42
C ALA A 513 26.82 2.41 -2.94
N VAL A 514 27.58 3.48 -2.71
CA VAL A 514 29.02 3.50 -2.86
C VAL A 514 29.65 3.75 -1.50
N VAL A 515 30.54 2.85 -1.08
CA VAL A 515 31.30 2.99 0.16
C VAL A 515 32.62 3.66 -0.17
N LEU A 516 32.96 4.73 0.55
CA LEU A 516 34.27 5.38 0.49
C LEU A 516 35.16 4.81 1.60
N ALA A 517 36.41 4.52 1.25
CA ALA A 517 37.38 3.97 2.16
C ALA A 517 38.74 4.69 2.00
N PHE A 518 39.48 4.77 3.08
CA PHE A 518 40.89 5.14 3.06
C PHE A 518 41.74 3.87 3.20
N GLN A 519 42.94 3.89 2.59
CA GLN A 519 43.90 2.80 2.68
C GLN A 519 45.06 3.19 3.60
N THR A 520 45.46 2.29 4.47
CA THR A 520 46.61 2.42 5.37
C THR A 520 47.85 1.70 4.81
N ALA A 521 49.02 1.87 5.45
CA ALA A 521 50.31 1.34 5.00
C ALA A 521 50.35 -0.20 4.89
N ASP A 522 49.47 -0.91 5.60
CA ASP A 522 49.30 -2.36 5.54
C ASP A 522 48.40 -2.80 4.36
N LEU A 523 48.04 -1.88 3.47
CA LEU A 523 47.19 -2.08 2.30
C LEU A 523 45.74 -2.48 2.64
N VAL A 524 45.26 -2.18 3.85
CA VAL A 524 43.87 -2.43 4.28
C VAL A 524 43.01 -1.20 3.97
N HIS A 525 41.79 -1.45 3.46
CA HIS A 525 40.82 -0.41 3.15
C HIS A 525 39.77 -0.29 4.26
N HIS A 526 39.73 0.86 4.90
CA HIS A 526 38.82 1.17 6.02
C HIS A 526 37.65 2.04 5.55
N ALA A 527 36.43 1.52 5.64
CA ALA A 527 35.21 2.23 5.29
C ALA A 527 34.92 3.40 6.24
N PHE A 528 34.63 4.61 5.70
CA PHE A 528 34.36 5.79 6.52
C PHE A 528 33.15 6.62 6.09
N ALA A 529 32.69 6.47 4.83
CA ALA A 529 31.54 7.20 4.33
C ALA A 529 30.74 6.36 3.33
N ILE A 530 29.48 6.75 3.13
CA ILE A 530 28.56 6.11 2.16
C ILE A 530 27.92 7.18 1.27
N ALA A 531 27.90 6.94 -0.04
CA ALA A 531 27.30 7.80 -1.05
C ALA A 531 26.11 7.12 -1.74
N LYS A 532 25.12 7.93 -2.11
CA LYS A 532 23.93 7.48 -2.84
C LYS A 532 24.13 7.63 -4.34
N PRO A 533 23.99 6.55 -5.13
CA PRO A 533 23.92 6.67 -6.58
C PRO A 533 22.57 7.26 -6.99
N GLU A 534 22.55 8.49 -7.51
CA GLU A 534 21.30 9.18 -7.84
C GLU A 534 21.33 10.00 -9.12
N SER A 535 22.53 10.33 -9.65
CA SER A 535 22.65 11.11 -10.86
C SER A 535 22.66 10.24 -12.13
N ASN A 536 22.16 10.82 -13.23
CA ASN A 536 22.13 10.16 -14.52
C ASN A 536 23.43 10.42 -15.30
N ARG A 537 24.06 9.38 -15.84
CA ARG A 537 25.30 9.44 -16.61
C ARG A 537 25.01 9.21 -18.10
N LYS A 538 24.47 10.22 -18.77
CA LYS A 538 24.12 10.17 -20.19
C LYS A 538 25.34 9.97 -21.12
N ASP A 539 26.52 10.27 -20.64
CA ASP A 539 27.80 10.05 -21.28
C ASP A 539 28.16 8.57 -21.39
N LEU A 540 27.72 7.73 -20.45
CA LEU A 540 27.99 6.28 -20.42
C LEU A 540 26.94 5.49 -21.21
N ARG A 541 26.93 5.65 -22.53
CA ARG A 541 25.93 5.04 -23.42
C ARG A 541 26.02 3.51 -23.50
N GLN A 542 27.16 2.93 -23.18
CA GLN A 542 27.37 1.46 -23.16
C GLN A 542 26.65 0.77 -21.99
N ILE A 543 26.24 1.51 -20.97
CA ILE A 543 25.52 0.98 -19.83
C ILE A 543 24.02 1.03 -20.13
N ARG A 544 23.36 -0.14 -20.10
CA ARG A 544 21.94 -0.28 -20.47
C ARG A 544 20.99 0.58 -19.61
N ASP A 545 21.22 0.71 -18.32
CA ASP A 545 20.50 1.63 -17.43
C ASP A 545 21.51 2.60 -16.79
N ASN A 546 21.82 3.67 -17.50
CA ASN A 546 22.74 4.72 -17.08
C ASN A 546 22.09 5.79 -16.19
N ARG A 547 20.91 5.50 -15.68
CA ARG A 547 20.19 6.35 -14.72
C ARG A 547 20.53 5.92 -13.30
N HIS A 548 20.74 6.90 -12.43
CA HIS A 548 21.04 6.66 -11.01
C HIS A 548 22.31 5.80 -10.78
N ILE A 549 23.34 6.00 -11.57
CA ILE A 549 24.63 5.34 -11.41
C ILE A 549 25.74 6.31 -11.01
N GLY A 550 25.58 7.61 -11.27
CA GLY A 550 26.51 8.62 -10.80
C GLY A 550 26.27 8.92 -9.33
N TRP A 551 27.32 9.08 -8.58
CA TRP A 551 27.32 9.38 -7.16
C TRP A 551 28.20 10.59 -6.84
N GLU A 552 27.84 11.29 -5.76
CA GLU A 552 28.59 12.40 -5.19
C GLU A 552 28.44 12.35 -3.67
N LYS A 553 29.52 12.67 -2.94
CA LYS A 553 29.52 12.76 -1.47
C LYS A 553 30.47 13.84 -1.00
N SER A 554 29.93 14.78 -0.24
CA SER A 554 30.74 15.72 0.54
C SER A 554 30.97 15.14 1.93
N PHE A 555 32.20 15.28 2.45
CA PHE A 555 32.57 14.86 3.78
C PHE A 555 33.72 15.71 4.33
N PRO A 556 33.77 15.98 5.64
CA PRO A 556 34.83 16.78 6.26
C PRO A 556 36.19 16.05 6.24
N GLN A 557 37.28 16.79 6.00
CA GLN A 557 38.65 16.26 5.94
C GLN A 557 39.02 15.43 7.19
N ARG A 558 38.53 15.80 8.36
CA ARG A 558 38.79 15.09 9.63
C ARG A 558 38.36 13.64 9.67
N LEU A 559 37.56 13.18 8.70
CA LEU A 559 37.18 11.75 8.59
C LEU A 559 38.29 10.92 7.94
N ILE A 560 39.31 11.53 7.37
CA ILE A 560 40.47 10.88 6.80
C ILE A 560 41.61 11.02 7.83
N PRO A 561 42.10 9.91 8.41
CA PRO A 561 43.25 9.97 9.32
C PRO A 561 44.53 10.30 8.57
N ASP A 562 45.50 10.92 9.28
CA ASP A 562 46.80 11.36 8.72
C ASP A 562 47.63 10.20 8.13
N GLU A 563 47.44 8.97 8.60
CA GLU A 563 48.07 7.76 8.10
C GLU A 563 47.48 7.23 6.77
N ALA A 564 46.44 7.85 6.24
CA ALA A 564 45.78 7.41 5.00
C ALA A 564 46.73 7.72 3.79
N ILE A 565 46.98 6.65 2.99
CA ILE A 565 47.85 6.75 1.80
C ILE A 565 47.02 7.04 0.54
N SER A 566 45.83 6.46 0.44
CA SER A 566 44.95 6.63 -0.70
C SER A 566 43.49 6.57 -0.30
N LEU A 567 42.62 7.12 -1.17
CA LEU A 567 41.15 6.96 -1.05
C LEU A 567 40.65 6.08 -2.18
N SER A 568 39.70 5.24 -1.85
CA SER A 568 39.06 4.31 -2.79
C SER A 568 37.53 4.38 -2.66
N ALA A 569 36.85 4.02 -3.75
CA ALA A 569 35.41 3.91 -3.80
C ALA A 569 35.02 2.47 -4.14
N TRP A 570 33.93 1.98 -3.53
CA TRP A 570 33.50 0.60 -3.63
C TRP A 570 32.01 0.53 -3.93
N SER A 571 31.64 -0.19 -5.00
CA SER A 571 30.25 -0.52 -5.30
C SER A 571 29.72 -1.49 -4.24
N PHE A 572 28.60 -1.19 -3.61
CA PHE A 572 28.05 -1.99 -2.52
C PHE A 572 26.72 -2.64 -2.90
N ASP A 573 26.64 -3.98 -2.70
CA ASP A 573 25.41 -4.78 -2.82
C ASP A 573 24.86 -5.09 -1.43
N SER A 574 23.84 -4.35 -1.00
CA SER A 574 23.17 -4.54 0.29
C SER A 574 22.37 -5.86 0.40
N ASN A 575 22.11 -6.56 -0.68
CA ASN A 575 21.42 -7.85 -0.62
C ASN A 575 22.37 -9.01 -0.28
N LEU A 576 23.66 -8.83 -0.56
CA LEU A 576 24.71 -9.82 -0.30
C LEU A 576 25.70 -9.37 0.78
N ALA A 577 25.62 -8.10 1.24
CA ALA A 577 26.62 -7.42 2.07
C ALA A 577 28.03 -7.54 1.46
N ARG A 578 28.17 -7.17 0.17
CA ARG A 578 29.43 -7.30 -0.56
C ARG A 578 29.83 -5.99 -1.20
N ALA A 579 31.16 -5.74 -1.20
CA ALA A 579 31.78 -4.58 -1.79
C ALA A 579 32.70 -4.98 -2.97
N TYR A 580 32.74 -4.12 -4.01
CA TYR A 580 33.52 -4.29 -5.22
C TYR A 580 34.29 -3.00 -5.48
N GLN A 581 35.62 -3.05 -5.50
CA GLN A 581 36.48 -1.89 -5.66
C GLN A 581 36.32 -1.27 -7.07
N LEU A 582 36.03 0.04 -7.14
CA LEU A 582 35.82 0.76 -8.40
C LEU A 582 37.13 1.30 -8.97
N GLY A 583 38.03 1.74 -8.14
CA GLY A 583 39.30 2.34 -8.48
C GLY A 583 39.86 3.08 -7.29
N GLU A 584 41.12 3.43 -7.37
CA GLU A 584 41.84 4.21 -6.39
C GLU A 584 42.27 5.56 -7.00
N LEU A 585 41.98 6.64 -6.29
CA LEU A 585 42.69 7.90 -6.50
C LEU A 585 43.83 7.93 -5.47
N LYS A 586 45.07 7.88 -5.94
CA LYS A 586 46.22 8.12 -5.09
C LYS A 586 46.13 9.58 -4.63
N HIS A 587 45.76 9.74 -3.38
CA HIS A 587 45.77 11.06 -2.76
C HIS A 587 47.09 11.16 -2.02
N THR A 588 48.04 11.90 -2.59
CA THR A 588 49.15 12.46 -1.83
C THR A 588 48.54 13.56 -0.98
N ILE A 589 48.44 13.34 0.31
CA ILE A 589 48.20 14.39 1.30
C ILE A 589 49.48 15.24 1.29
N GLU A 590 49.42 16.42 0.61
CA GLU A 590 50.48 17.46 0.77
C GLU A 590 50.29 18.18 2.11
#